data_748fba7f81781798a03145fde3995e9a
#
_entry.id   748fba7f81781798a03145fde3995e9a
#
_cell.length_a   1.000
_cell.length_b   1.000
_cell.length_c   1.000
_cell.angle_alpha   90.00
_cell.angle_beta   90.00
_cell.angle_gamma   90.00
#
_symmetry.space_group_name_H-M   'P 1'
#
loop_
_entity.id
_entity.type
_entity.pdbx_description
1 polymer ?
#
loop_
_entity_poly.entity_id
_entity_poly.type
_entity_poly.pdbx_seq_one_letter_code
_entity_poly.pdbx_strand_id
1 'polypeptide(L)'
;MRVFKKYSFILFFFHWVAKGEPGDLIDYNFQENISLDVIQTGLIIAGAGLGFSPPEFTISTYDIRYESQKPDGNLDTLSGLVAIPNSTTQAFPILSYQHGTGILDTDAPSITGLSLFNLEILAVGFLATSSGFITIFPDYVGMANPNVYHPYHIKDSYVRAVLHMIRAVKKLSQTLINEESFQYNDQLFLAGYSEGGYATLAAQSGIEQLN
;
A
#
# COMPACT_ATOMS: atom_id res chain seq x y z
N MET A 1 40.22 51.60 30.34
CA MET A 1 38.80 51.30 30.04
C MET A 1 38.76 50.56 28.72
N ARG A 2 38.68 49.19 28.77
CA ARG A 2 38.64 48.35 27.55
C ARG A 2 37.20 48.02 27.26
N VAL A 3 36.73 48.46 26.08
CA VAL A 3 35.38 48.19 25.53
C VAL A 3 35.40 46.82 24.87
N PHE A 4 34.69 45.85 25.44
CA PHE A 4 34.44 44.55 24.76
C PHE A 4 33.28 44.72 23.79
N LYS A 5 33.55 44.61 22.48
CA LYS A 5 32.54 44.48 21.44
C LYS A 5 31.96 43.05 21.53
N LYS A 6 30.67 42.94 21.89
CA LYS A 6 29.90 41.70 21.76
C LYS A 6 29.54 41.47 20.31
N TYR A 7 30.09 40.43 19.73
CA TYR A 7 29.63 39.92 18.42
C TYR A 7 28.50 38.93 18.68
N SER A 8 27.26 39.28 18.27
CA SER A 8 26.14 38.38 18.20
C SER A 8 26.27 37.50 16.95
N PHE A 9 26.58 36.26 17.13
CA PHE A 9 26.52 35.25 16.07
C PHE A 9 25.06 34.83 15.89
N ILE A 10 24.42 35.25 14.79
CA ILE A 10 23.10 34.74 14.38
C ILE A 10 23.36 33.44 13.63
N LEU A 11 23.10 32.30 14.30
CA LEU A 11 23.08 31.00 13.66
C LEU A 11 21.77 30.91 12.84
N PHE A 12 21.88 30.99 11.52
CA PHE A 12 20.82 30.59 10.61
C PHE A 12 20.77 29.05 10.57
N PHE A 13 19.78 28.48 11.27
CA PHE A 13 19.41 27.09 11.04
C PHE A 13 18.68 27.01 9.70
N PHE A 14 19.40 26.60 8.66
CA PHE A 14 18.76 26.13 7.45
C PHE A 14 18.07 24.80 7.79
N HIS A 15 16.76 24.82 7.99
CA HIS A 15 15.96 23.64 7.94
C HIS A 15 15.98 23.13 6.49
N TRP A 16 16.86 22.19 6.21
CA TRP A 16 16.75 21.42 5.00
C TRP A 16 15.52 20.52 5.17
N VAL A 17 14.39 20.89 4.61
CA VAL A 17 13.26 19.99 4.43
C VAL A 17 13.75 18.95 3.41
N ALA A 18 14.05 17.74 3.89
CA ALA A 18 14.36 16.63 3.00
C ALA A 18 13.16 16.47 2.06
N LYS A 19 13.40 16.62 0.76
CA LYS A 19 12.38 16.40 -0.25
C LYS A 19 12.08 14.91 -0.21
N GLY A 20 10.80 14.51 -0.06
CA GLY A 20 10.42 13.09 -0.08
C GLY A 20 10.89 12.42 -1.37
N GLU A 21 11.17 11.14 -1.29
CA GLU A 21 11.55 10.33 -2.45
C GLU A 21 10.39 9.39 -2.84
N PRO A 22 10.26 9.04 -4.14
CA PRO A 22 9.25 8.09 -4.58
C PRO A 22 9.33 6.75 -3.82
N GLY A 23 8.25 6.40 -3.14
CA GLY A 23 8.16 5.27 -2.22
C GLY A 23 8.40 5.62 -0.75
N ASP A 24 8.52 6.91 -0.39
CA ASP A 24 8.44 7.32 1.00
C ASP A 24 7.02 7.16 1.54
N LEU A 25 6.89 6.58 2.73
CA LEU A 25 5.63 6.57 3.46
C LEU A 25 5.37 7.97 4.00
N ILE A 26 4.23 8.56 3.63
CA ILE A 26 3.81 9.88 4.12
C ILE A 26 3.08 9.74 5.43
N ASP A 27 2.02 8.92 5.43
CA ASP A 27 1.24 8.59 6.62
C ASP A 27 0.49 7.26 6.43
N TYR A 28 -0.10 6.80 7.52
CA TYR A 28 -0.94 5.61 7.55
C TYR A 28 -2.01 5.78 8.62
N ASN A 29 -3.19 5.19 8.37
CA ASN A 29 -4.27 5.12 9.35
C ASN A 29 -4.69 3.67 9.52
N PHE A 30 -4.76 3.24 10.77
CA PHE A 30 -5.37 1.96 11.11
C PHE A 30 -6.87 2.02 10.80
N GLN A 31 -7.39 1.01 10.09
CA GLN A 31 -8.82 0.92 9.80
C GLN A 31 -9.51 -0.02 10.77
N GLU A 32 -9.12 -1.30 10.79
CA GLU A 32 -9.80 -2.30 11.62
C GLU A 32 -8.96 -3.56 11.87
N ASN A 33 -9.37 -4.32 12.89
CA ASN A 33 -8.95 -5.71 13.11
C ASN A 33 -10.09 -6.65 12.75
N ILE A 34 -9.83 -7.62 11.88
CA ILE A 34 -10.81 -8.55 11.35
C ILE A 34 -10.59 -9.94 11.94
N SER A 35 -11.61 -10.46 12.63
CA SER A 35 -11.55 -11.76 13.26
C SER A 35 -11.71 -12.91 12.27
N LEU A 36 -11.27 -14.13 12.66
CA LEU A 36 -11.39 -15.32 11.81
C LEU A 36 -12.83 -15.63 11.41
N ASP A 37 -13.81 -15.41 12.30
CA ASP A 37 -15.23 -15.64 12.00
C ASP A 37 -15.77 -14.70 10.93
N VAL A 38 -15.33 -13.42 10.98
CA VAL A 38 -15.68 -12.42 9.96
C VAL A 38 -15.06 -12.77 8.63
N ILE A 39 -13.78 -13.17 8.62
CA ILE A 39 -13.07 -13.60 7.42
C ILE A 39 -13.78 -14.81 6.80
N GLN A 40 -14.07 -15.85 7.59
CA GLN A 40 -14.75 -17.05 7.12
C GLN A 40 -16.12 -16.73 6.50
N THR A 41 -16.90 -15.87 7.16
CA THR A 41 -18.21 -15.45 6.68
C THR A 41 -18.09 -14.65 5.38
N GLY A 42 -17.15 -13.71 5.32
CA GLY A 42 -16.91 -12.88 4.12
C GLY A 42 -16.47 -13.72 2.91
N LEU A 43 -15.61 -14.73 3.12
CA LEU A 43 -15.21 -15.65 2.05
C LEU A 43 -16.38 -16.46 1.51
N ILE A 44 -17.30 -16.91 2.37
CA ILE A 44 -18.54 -17.60 1.94
C ILE A 44 -19.41 -16.65 1.10
N ILE A 45 -19.62 -15.42 1.55
CA ILE A 45 -20.42 -14.41 0.83
C ILE A 45 -19.80 -14.09 -0.54
N ALA A 46 -18.48 -13.94 -0.59
CA ALA A 46 -17.76 -13.69 -1.84
C ALA A 46 -17.69 -14.90 -2.79
N GLY A 47 -18.24 -16.05 -2.40
CA GLY A 47 -18.19 -17.29 -3.19
C GLY A 47 -16.82 -17.97 -3.16
N ALA A 48 -15.89 -17.51 -2.34
CA ALA A 48 -14.54 -18.03 -2.21
C ALA A 48 -14.40 -19.06 -1.06
N GLY A 49 -15.47 -19.33 -0.32
CA GLY A 49 -15.46 -20.19 0.87
C GLY A 49 -15.42 -21.71 0.60
N LEU A 50 -15.54 -22.15 -0.65
CA LEU A 50 -15.58 -23.57 -1.01
C LEU A 50 -14.24 -24.00 -1.62
N GLY A 51 -13.56 -24.93 -0.95
CA GLY A 51 -12.34 -25.57 -1.47
C GLY A 51 -11.03 -24.90 -1.04
N PHE A 52 -11.06 -23.88 -0.21
CA PHE A 52 -9.87 -23.27 0.40
C PHE A 52 -9.67 -23.77 1.84
N SER A 53 -8.42 -23.71 2.31
CA SER A 53 -8.12 -23.96 3.72
C SER A 53 -8.82 -22.92 4.61
N PRO A 54 -9.19 -23.29 5.84
CA PRO A 54 -9.69 -22.31 6.80
C PRO A 54 -8.70 -21.16 7.02
N PRO A 55 -9.17 -19.94 7.32
CA PRO A 55 -8.30 -18.82 7.63
C PRO A 55 -7.45 -19.11 8.88
N GLU A 56 -6.14 -18.82 8.79
CA GLU A 56 -5.18 -19.07 9.87
C GLU A 56 -4.88 -17.83 10.70
N PHE A 57 -4.88 -16.65 10.07
CA PHE A 57 -4.54 -15.37 10.71
C PHE A 57 -5.73 -14.41 10.73
N THR A 58 -5.91 -13.71 11.85
CA THR A 58 -6.69 -12.47 11.88
C THR A 58 -5.97 -11.39 11.09
N ILE A 59 -6.66 -10.34 10.66
CA ILE A 59 -6.12 -9.34 9.75
C ILE A 59 -6.22 -7.96 10.38
N SER A 60 -5.13 -7.18 10.32
CA SER A 60 -5.16 -5.73 10.55
C SER A 60 -5.10 -5.00 9.21
N THR A 61 -5.93 -3.98 9.02
CA THR A 61 -5.94 -3.18 7.79
C THR A 61 -5.54 -1.74 8.04
N TYR A 62 -4.82 -1.17 7.06
CA TYR A 62 -4.36 0.21 7.06
C TYR A 62 -4.59 0.82 5.69
N ASP A 63 -5.08 2.06 5.64
CA ASP A 63 -4.88 2.90 4.48
C ASP A 63 -3.53 3.62 4.62
N ILE A 64 -2.80 3.71 3.53
CA ILE A 64 -1.51 4.41 3.49
C ILE A 64 -1.50 5.47 2.40
N ARG A 65 -0.73 6.54 2.66
CA ARG A 65 -0.33 7.49 1.61
C ARG A 65 1.17 7.47 1.44
N TYR A 66 1.61 7.55 0.20
CA TYR A 66 3.03 7.47 -0.13
C TYR A 66 3.42 8.42 -1.26
N GLU A 67 4.68 8.83 -1.21
CA GLU A 67 5.27 9.63 -2.29
C GLU A 67 5.38 8.81 -3.56
N SER A 68 4.96 9.40 -4.66
CA SER A 68 5.10 8.88 -6.00
C SER A 68 5.61 9.97 -6.94
N GLN A 69 5.57 9.72 -8.24
CA GLN A 69 6.10 10.64 -9.23
C GLN A 69 5.17 10.74 -10.43
N LYS A 70 4.89 11.95 -10.87
CA LYS A 70 4.21 12.25 -12.13
C LYS A 70 5.10 11.96 -13.33
N PRO A 71 4.52 11.84 -14.55
CA PRO A 71 5.30 11.68 -15.77
C PRO A 71 6.34 12.80 -16.01
N ASP A 72 6.08 14.00 -15.53
CA ASP A 72 6.97 15.17 -15.64
C ASP A 72 8.10 15.18 -14.61
N GLY A 73 8.18 14.16 -13.75
CA GLY A 73 9.19 14.03 -12.70
C GLY A 73 8.86 14.74 -11.39
N ASN A 74 7.76 15.49 -11.31
CA ASN A 74 7.32 16.11 -10.06
C ASN A 74 6.76 15.06 -9.10
N LEU A 75 6.87 15.32 -7.79
CA LEU A 75 6.27 14.46 -6.78
C LEU A 75 4.74 14.44 -6.90
N ASP A 76 4.18 13.30 -6.54
CA ASP A 76 2.75 13.04 -6.44
C ASP A 76 2.47 12.20 -5.20
N THR A 77 1.29 12.29 -4.65
CA THR A 77 0.86 11.48 -3.51
C THR A 77 -0.14 10.46 -3.99
N LEU A 78 0.15 9.20 -3.78
CA LEU A 78 -0.76 8.10 -4.04
C LEU A 78 -1.16 7.41 -2.74
N SER A 79 -2.19 6.58 -2.82
CA SER A 79 -2.75 5.82 -1.70
C SER A 79 -2.92 4.34 -2.03
N GLY A 80 -3.24 3.57 -1.02
CA GLY A 80 -3.57 2.16 -1.16
C GLY A 80 -3.94 1.52 0.17
N LEU A 81 -4.51 0.32 0.10
CA LEU A 81 -4.87 -0.50 1.24
C LEU A 81 -3.78 -1.53 1.52
N VAL A 82 -3.45 -1.71 2.80
CA VAL A 82 -2.54 -2.75 3.29
C VAL A 82 -3.30 -3.64 4.26
N ALA A 83 -3.28 -4.94 4.02
CA ALA A 83 -3.82 -5.96 4.91
C ALA A 83 -2.68 -6.84 5.43
N ILE A 84 -2.57 -6.98 6.74
CA ILE A 84 -1.45 -7.61 7.44
C ILE A 84 -1.95 -8.78 8.27
N PRO A 85 -1.36 -10.00 8.12
CA PRO A 85 -1.64 -11.11 9.02
C PRO A 85 -1.13 -10.82 10.43
N ASN A 86 -1.97 -10.99 11.44
CA ASN A 86 -1.57 -10.72 12.82
C ASN A 86 -0.72 -11.87 13.37
N SER A 87 0.60 -11.67 13.37
CA SER A 87 1.57 -12.55 14.00
C SER A 87 2.85 -11.78 14.34
N THR A 88 3.36 -11.98 15.54
CA THR A 88 4.62 -11.36 16.00
C THR A 88 5.84 -12.28 15.80
N THR A 89 5.63 -13.51 15.34
CA THR A 89 6.69 -14.55 15.31
C THR A 89 7.05 -14.99 13.89
N GLN A 90 6.29 -14.59 12.88
CA GLN A 90 6.49 -15.00 11.50
C GLN A 90 6.77 -13.81 10.59
N ALA A 91 7.63 -14.04 9.60
CA ALA A 91 7.83 -13.12 8.48
C ALA A 91 7.03 -13.63 7.27
N PHE A 92 6.30 -12.73 6.62
CA PHE A 92 5.37 -13.04 5.53
C PHE A 92 5.86 -12.49 4.18
N PRO A 93 5.53 -13.15 3.07
CA PRO A 93 5.70 -12.59 1.75
C PRO A 93 4.73 -11.41 1.51
N ILE A 94 5.09 -10.52 0.60
CA ILE A 94 4.18 -9.50 0.10
C ILE A 94 3.49 -10.04 -1.16
N LEU A 95 2.16 -9.96 -1.18
CA LEU A 95 1.34 -10.04 -2.39
C LEU A 95 0.87 -8.64 -2.77
N SER A 96 1.38 -8.10 -3.85
CA SER A 96 0.79 -6.90 -4.46
C SER A 96 -0.29 -7.34 -5.44
N TYR A 97 -1.53 -7.01 -5.11
CA TYR A 97 -2.69 -7.32 -5.93
C TYR A 97 -3.18 -6.09 -6.66
N GLN A 98 -3.24 -6.19 -7.97
CA GLN A 98 -3.71 -5.14 -8.87
C GLN A 98 -5.18 -5.40 -9.19
N HIS A 99 -6.05 -4.51 -8.68
CA HIS A 99 -7.50 -4.64 -8.82
C HIS A 99 -8.00 -4.37 -10.25
N GLY A 100 -9.19 -4.88 -10.53
CA GLY A 100 -9.91 -4.61 -11.77
C GLY A 100 -10.39 -3.16 -11.86
N THR A 101 -11.00 -2.79 -12.98
CA THR A 101 -11.44 -1.42 -13.26
C THR A 101 -12.45 -0.92 -12.22
N GLY A 102 -12.07 0.12 -11.47
CA GLY A 102 -12.98 0.95 -10.69
C GLY A 102 -13.54 2.07 -11.56
N ILE A 103 -14.81 2.40 -11.38
CA ILE A 103 -15.50 3.44 -12.15
C ILE A 103 -15.51 4.76 -11.38
N LEU A 104 -15.63 4.68 -10.07
CA LEU A 104 -15.70 5.84 -9.17
C LEU A 104 -14.41 5.96 -8.36
N ASP A 105 -14.03 7.17 -8.02
CA ASP A 105 -12.91 7.42 -7.08
C ASP A 105 -13.14 6.73 -5.72
N THR A 106 -14.41 6.55 -5.34
CA THR A 106 -14.81 5.85 -4.12
C THR A 106 -14.68 4.33 -4.20
N ASP A 107 -14.39 3.75 -5.37
CA ASP A 107 -14.13 2.32 -5.53
C ASP A 107 -12.69 1.96 -5.13
N ALA A 108 -11.85 2.96 -4.86
CA ALA A 108 -10.46 2.78 -4.47
C ALA A 108 -10.33 1.87 -3.22
N PRO A 109 -9.41 0.89 -3.23
CA PRO A 109 -9.20 -0.02 -2.10
C PRO A 109 -8.95 0.66 -0.76
N SER A 110 -8.22 1.79 -0.73
CA SER A 110 -7.99 2.56 0.49
C SER A 110 -9.28 3.15 1.10
N ILE A 111 -10.29 3.39 0.25
CA ILE A 111 -11.60 3.93 0.67
C ILE A 111 -12.55 2.81 1.05
N THR A 112 -12.65 1.77 0.22
CA THR A 112 -13.60 0.68 0.44
C THR A 112 -13.18 -0.27 1.55
N GLY A 113 -11.88 -0.41 1.80
CA GLY A 113 -11.35 -1.43 2.70
C GLY A 113 -11.71 -2.85 2.25
N LEU A 114 -11.58 -3.81 3.14
CA LEU A 114 -12.01 -5.20 2.93
C LEU A 114 -13.51 -5.34 3.26
N SER A 115 -14.36 -4.77 2.43
CA SER A 115 -15.79 -4.67 2.68
C SER A 115 -16.65 -5.26 1.55
N LEU A 116 -17.93 -5.48 1.83
CA LEU A 116 -18.91 -5.99 0.86
C LEU A 116 -19.18 -5.02 -0.31
N PHE A 117 -18.71 -3.77 -0.22
CA PHE A 117 -18.81 -2.80 -1.32
C PHE A 117 -17.82 -3.11 -2.45
N ASN A 118 -16.76 -3.87 -2.15
CA ASN A 118 -15.80 -4.34 -3.15
C ASN A 118 -15.47 -5.82 -2.91
N LEU A 119 -16.26 -6.71 -3.49
CA LEU A 119 -16.14 -8.15 -3.28
C LEU A 119 -14.83 -8.73 -3.83
N GLU A 120 -14.23 -8.14 -4.85
CA GLU A 120 -12.93 -8.54 -5.38
C GLU A 120 -11.84 -8.33 -4.33
N ILE A 121 -11.74 -7.11 -3.80
CA ILE A 121 -10.75 -6.73 -2.78
C ILE A 121 -10.97 -7.51 -1.49
N LEU A 122 -12.24 -7.67 -1.06
CA LEU A 122 -12.58 -8.46 0.11
C LEU A 122 -12.14 -9.93 -0.04
N ALA A 123 -12.50 -10.57 -1.16
CA ALA A 123 -12.18 -11.98 -1.37
C ALA A 123 -10.67 -12.23 -1.40
N VAL A 124 -9.92 -11.42 -2.18
CA VAL A 124 -8.46 -11.56 -2.27
C VAL A 124 -7.79 -11.21 -0.95
N GLY A 125 -8.19 -10.11 -0.31
CA GLY A 125 -7.65 -9.67 0.97
C GLY A 125 -7.88 -10.71 2.06
N PHE A 126 -9.09 -11.24 2.18
CA PHE A 126 -9.39 -12.27 3.18
C PHE A 126 -8.64 -13.57 2.90
N LEU A 127 -8.68 -14.05 1.64
CA LEU A 127 -8.03 -15.31 1.30
C LEU A 127 -6.51 -15.25 1.46
N ALA A 128 -5.86 -14.27 0.83
CA ALA A 128 -4.42 -14.17 0.84
C ALA A 128 -3.87 -13.80 2.21
N THR A 129 -4.46 -12.78 2.86
CA THR A 129 -3.90 -12.31 4.13
C THR A 129 -4.10 -13.31 5.25
N SER A 130 -5.29 -13.94 5.34
CA SER A 130 -5.50 -14.98 6.36
C SER A 130 -4.68 -16.25 6.14
N SER A 131 -4.14 -16.44 4.94
CA SER A 131 -3.22 -17.52 4.60
C SER A 131 -1.74 -17.15 4.75
N GLY A 132 -1.43 -15.96 5.27
CA GLY A 132 -0.05 -15.56 5.57
C GLY A 132 0.63 -14.74 4.48
N PHE A 133 -0.09 -13.88 3.76
CA PHE A 133 0.48 -12.85 2.89
C PHE A 133 0.21 -11.45 3.45
N ILE A 134 1.21 -10.58 3.45
CA ILE A 134 0.96 -9.13 3.52
C ILE A 134 0.38 -8.74 2.18
N THR A 135 -0.92 -8.46 2.13
CA THR A 135 -1.59 -8.15 0.86
C THR A 135 -1.74 -6.64 0.70
N ILE A 136 -1.27 -6.12 -0.43
CA ILE A 136 -1.30 -4.69 -0.72
C ILE A 136 -2.08 -4.42 -2.00
N PHE A 137 -2.88 -3.35 -1.97
CA PHE A 137 -3.77 -2.94 -3.06
C PHE A 137 -3.52 -1.47 -3.39
N PRO A 138 -2.69 -1.17 -4.41
CA PRO A 138 -2.52 0.21 -4.89
C PRO A 138 -3.83 0.76 -5.46
N ASP A 139 -4.17 2.00 -5.12
CA ASP A 139 -5.38 2.65 -5.67
C ASP A 139 -5.22 3.08 -7.13
N TYR A 140 -4.02 3.13 -7.65
CA TYR A 140 -3.60 3.72 -8.93
C TYR A 140 -3.69 5.26 -8.96
N VAL A 141 -3.04 5.84 -9.96
CA VAL A 141 -3.10 7.29 -10.20
C VAL A 141 -4.52 7.69 -10.58
N GLY A 142 -5.05 8.74 -9.95
CA GLY A 142 -6.40 9.26 -10.23
C GLY A 142 -7.52 8.53 -9.49
N MET A 143 -7.27 7.37 -8.88
CA MET A 143 -8.21 6.76 -7.94
C MET A 143 -8.07 7.42 -6.56
N ALA A 144 -9.14 7.48 -5.78
CA ALA A 144 -9.21 8.22 -4.51
C ALA A 144 -8.90 9.73 -4.61
N ASN A 145 -8.81 10.28 -5.82
CA ASN A 145 -8.55 11.71 -6.06
C ASN A 145 -9.38 12.26 -7.22
N PRO A 146 -10.53 12.91 -6.95
CA PRO A 146 -11.45 13.39 -7.98
C PRO A 146 -10.89 14.52 -8.87
N ASN A 147 -9.72 15.06 -8.55
CA ASN A 147 -9.08 16.12 -9.32
C ASN A 147 -8.06 15.60 -10.36
N VAL A 148 -7.85 14.30 -10.42
CA VAL A 148 -6.87 13.66 -11.31
C VAL A 148 -7.54 12.56 -12.11
N TYR A 149 -7.44 12.62 -13.43
CA TYR A 149 -7.94 11.54 -14.28
C TYR A 149 -7.08 10.28 -14.11
N HIS A 150 -7.75 9.14 -14.02
CA HIS A 150 -7.08 7.85 -14.06
C HIS A 150 -6.49 7.59 -15.46
N PRO A 151 -5.15 7.47 -15.60
CA PRO A 151 -4.51 7.21 -16.90
C PRO A 151 -4.60 5.73 -17.27
N TYR A 152 -5.80 5.32 -17.64
CA TYR A 152 -6.15 3.93 -17.96
C TYR A 152 -5.21 3.32 -19.02
N HIS A 153 -4.63 2.17 -18.72
CA HIS A 153 -3.68 1.42 -19.56
C HIS A 153 -2.38 2.19 -19.94
N ILE A 154 -1.99 3.18 -19.15
CA ILE A 154 -0.68 3.82 -19.30
C ILE A 154 0.34 3.09 -18.41
N LYS A 155 1.23 2.30 -19.02
CA LYS A 155 2.22 1.44 -18.35
C LYS A 155 2.93 2.12 -17.18
N ASP A 156 3.54 3.28 -17.43
CA ASP A 156 4.36 3.98 -16.44
C ASP A 156 3.58 4.43 -15.19
N SER A 157 2.28 4.67 -15.34
CA SER A 157 1.40 5.01 -14.23
C SER A 157 1.28 3.85 -13.25
N TYR A 158 1.02 2.64 -13.74
CA TYR A 158 0.90 1.45 -12.91
C TYR A 158 2.25 1.04 -12.31
N VAL A 159 3.33 1.11 -13.10
CA VAL A 159 4.68 0.84 -12.60
C VAL A 159 4.98 1.69 -11.36
N ARG A 160 4.71 3.00 -11.43
CA ARG A 160 4.95 3.91 -10.31
C ARG A 160 4.06 3.61 -9.13
N ALA A 161 2.76 3.45 -9.36
CA ALA A 161 1.82 3.15 -8.27
C ALA A 161 2.23 1.89 -7.49
N VAL A 162 2.50 0.80 -8.20
CA VAL A 162 2.84 -0.49 -7.59
C VAL A 162 4.22 -0.46 -6.92
N LEU A 163 5.27 0.00 -7.62
CA LEU A 163 6.64 -0.04 -7.07
C LEU A 163 6.81 0.91 -5.88
N HIS A 164 6.20 2.10 -5.94
CA HIS A 164 6.31 3.04 -4.84
C HIS A 164 5.52 2.56 -3.62
N MET A 165 4.36 1.92 -3.82
CA MET A 165 3.62 1.30 -2.72
C MET A 165 4.41 0.17 -2.05
N ILE A 166 5.04 -0.72 -2.82
CA ILE A 166 5.89 -1.78 -2.26
C ILE A 166 6.99 -1.20 -1.38
N ARG A 167 7.63 -0.11 -1.81
CA ARG A 167 8.66 0.58 -1.01
C ARG A 167 8.08 1.20 0.26
N ALA A 168 6.91 1.83 0.17
CA ALA A 168 6.24 2.44 1.30
C ALA A 168 5.83 1.42 2.36
N VAL A 169 5.33 0.25 1.94
CA VAL A 169 4.95 -0.85 2.86
C VAL A 169 6.18 -1.41 3.58
N LYS A 170 7.32 -1.51 2.92
CA LYS A 170 8.58 -1.86 3.59
C LYS A 170 9.00 -0.84 4.65
N LYS A 171 8.71 0.45 4.44
CA LYS A 171 8.93 1.50 5.46
C LYS A 171 7.90 1.44 6.59
N LEU A 172 6.64 1.12 6.26
CA LEU A 172 5.59 0.90 7.26
C LEU A 172 5.99 -0.20 8.25
N SER A 173 6.59 -1.30 7.79
CA SER A 173 7.06 -2.38 8.66
C SER A 173 8.11 -1.93 9.67
N GLN A 174 8.89 -0.90 9.34
CA GLN A 174 9.89 -0.31 10.23
C GLN A 174 9.28 0.69 11.22
N THR A 175 8.13 1.26 10.88
CA THR A 175 7.44 2.27 11.68
C THR A 175 6.57 1.64 12.77
N LEU A 176 5.91 0.52 12.49
CA LEU A 176 5.01 -0.20 13.39
C LEU A 176 5.74 -1.10 14.42
N ILE A 177 7.00 -0.80 14.78
CA ILE A 177 7.88 -1.68 15.57
C ILE A 177 7.34 -2.02 16.97
N ASN A 178 6.48 -1.22 17.57
CA ASN A 178 6.18 -1.31 19.02
C ASN A 178 4.84 -1.94 19.38
N GLU A 179 3.83 -1.99 18.50
CA GLU A 179 2.49 -2.45 18.87
C GLU A 179 1.87 -3.45 17.88
N GLU A 180 2.24 -3.37 16.60
CA GLU A 180 1.68 -4.20 15.53
C GLU A 180 2.74 -4.54 14.48
N SER A 181 3.97 -4.79 14.95
CA SER A 181 5.09 -5.07 14.04
C SER A 181 4.81 -6.29 13.18
N PHE A 182 4.96 -6.13 11.88
CA PHE A 182 5.01 -7.24 10.95
C PHE A 182 6.40 -7.35 10.32
N GLN A 183 6.77 -8.56 9.95
CA GLN A 183 8.02 -8.81 9.25
C GLN A 183 7.70 -9.37 7.87
N TYR A 184 8.42 -8.89 6.86
CA TYR A 184 8.35 -9.50 5.54
C TYR A 184 9.62 -10.30 5.24
N ASN A 185 9.48 -11.37 4.44
CA ASN A 185 10.53 -12.36 4.19
C ASN A 185 11.25 -12.18 2.85
N ASP A 186 11.24 -10.97 2.28
CA ASP A 186 11.82 -10.59 0.98
C ASP A 186 11.19 -11.26 -0.26
N GLN A 187 10.15 -12.07 -0.10
CA GLN A 187 9.42 -12.64 -1.23
C GLN A 187 8.32 -11.68 -1.67
N LEU A 188 8.24 -11.46 -2.99
CA LEU A 188 7.24 -10.60 -3.61
C LEU A 188 6.48 -11.39 -4.68
N PHE A 189 5.15 -11.34 -4.58
CA PHE A 189 4.24 -11.90 -5.56
C PHE A 189 3.40 -10.78 -6.16
N LEU A 190 3.11 -10.88 -7.45
CA LEU A 190 2.24 -9.98 -8.17
C LEU A 190 1.07 -10.77 -8.75
N ALA A 191 -0.14 -10.28 -8.56
CA ALA A 191 -1.34 -10.84 -9.16
C ALA A 191 -2.31 -9.71 -9.50
N GLY A 192 -3.25 -9.97 -10.41
CA GLY A 192 -4.24 -8.97 -10.76
C GLY A 192 -5.30 -9.52 -11.70
N TYR A 193 -6.44 -8.84 -11.72
CA TYR A 193 -7.61 -9.22 -12.52
C TYR A 193 -8.00 -8.11 -13.47
N SER A 194 -8.43 -8.45 -14.68
CA SER A 194 -8.91 -7.49 -15.70
C SER A 194 -7.87 -6.40 -16.01
N GLU A 195 -8.16 -5.13 -15.76
CA GLU A 195 -7.21 -4.01 -15.79
C GLU A 195 -5.97 -4.30 -14.96
N GLY A 196 -6.18 -4.89 -13.76
CA GLY A 196 -5.11 -5.30 -12.86
C GLY A 196 -4.17 -6.35 -13.46
N GLY A 197 -4.63 -7.17 -14.40
CA GLY A 197 -3.76 -8.06 -15.17
C GLY A 197 -2.76 -7.27 -16.02
N TYR A 198 -3.20 -6.20 -16.69
CA TYR A 198 -2.30 -5.29 -17.38
C TYR A 198 -1.34 -4.57 -16.42
N ALA A 199 -1.87 -4.06 -15.31
CA ALA A 199 -1.08 -3.38 -14.29
C ALA A 199 0.00 -4.29 -13.69
N THR A 200 -0.32 -5.58 -13.48
CA THR A 200 0.61 -6.62 -13.01
C THR A 200 1.78 -6.82 -14.00
N LEU A 201 1.48 -6.97 -15.28
CA LEU A 201 2.52 -7.12 -16.30
C LEU A 201 3.36 -5.86 -16.45
N ALA A 202 2.74 -4.67 -16.33
CA ALA A 202 3.45 -3.40 -16.31
C ALA A 202 4.42 -3.32 -15.13
N ALA A 203 3.95 -3.64 -13.92
CA ALA A 203 4.77 -3.66 -12.71
C ALA A 203 5.93 -4.65 -12.80
N GLN A 204 5.68 -5.89 -13.26
CA GLN A 204 6.72 -6.90 -13.50
C GLN A 204 7.81 -6.37 -14.42
N SER A 205 7.41 -5.80 -15.57
CA SER A 205 8.36 -5.20 -16.53
C SER A 205 9.15 -4.03 -15.93
N GLY A 206 8.53 -3.24 -15.03
CA GLY A 206 9.22 -2.17 -14.32
C GLY A 206 10.26 -2.69 -13.32
N ILE A 207 9.96 -3.76 -12.59
CA ILE A 207 10.87 -4.43 -11.64
C ILE A 207 12.07 -5.02 -12.38
N GLU A 208 11.85 -5.67 -13.52
CA GLU A 208 12.93 -6.26 -14.33
C GLU A 208 13.90 -5.22 -14.90
N GLN A 209 13.46 -3.99 -15.13
CA GLN A 209 14.31 -2.90 -15.60
C GLN A 209 15.18 -2.27 -14.49
N LEU A 210 14.87 -2.53 -13.21
CA LEU A 210 15.62 -2.01 -12.08
C LEU A 210 16.72 -2.98 -11.59
N ASN A 211 16.71 -4.22 -12.07
CA ASN A 211 17.73 -5.24 -11.81
C ASN A 211 18.70 -5.36 -12.96
#